data_68b667de32f16a62c49da670b4d5b77e
#
_entry.id   68b667de32f16a62c49da670b4d5b77e
#
_cell.length_a   1.000
_cell.length_b   1.000
_cell.length_c   1.000
_cell.angle_alpha   90.00
_cell.angle_beta   90.00
_cell.angle_gamma   90.00
#
_symmetry.space_group_name_H-M   'P 1'
#
loop_
_entity.id
_entity.type
_entity.pdbx_description
1 polymer ?
#
loop_
_entity_poly.entity_id
_entity_poly.type
_entity_poly.pdbx_seq_one_letter_code
_entity_poly.pdbx_strand_id
1 'polypeptide(L)'
;MTDESLFVDEGIANTDLFVAVSNDDEDNIMSCLLAKKLGAHRAITLINRTDYIDLVEGTSIDIAFSPTEATLSDLLRHIRQGDVLSAHTLRRGGAEVMEIVAHGSAKNSKVIGRTVDKIAMPQGTAIGCILRTVSGVQEVFMANEVPEVLDGDQVIVFMGNKRQISEVEKL
;
A
#
# COMPACT_ATOMS: atom_id res chain seq x y z
N MET A 1 -15.59 -8.98 -25.90
CA MET A 1 -15.29 -10.29 -26.52
C MET A 1 -13.80 -10.34 -26.83
N THR A 2 -13.06 -11.20 -26.18
CA THR A 2 -11.60 -11.23 -26.23
C THR A 2 -11.18 -12.01 -27.49
N ASP A 3 -10.58 -11.34 -28.45
CA ASP A 3 -10.16 -11.92 -29.71
C ASP A 3 -8.67 -12.30 -29.64
N GLU A 4 -8.38 -13.60 -29.58
CA GLU A 4 -7.01 -14.13 -29.48
C GLU A 4 -6.17 -13.78 -30.73
N SER A 5 -6.77 -13.71 -31.90
CA SER A 5 -6.05 -13.38 -33.13
C SER A 5 -5.54 -11.94 -33.11
N LEU A 6 -6.33 -11.01 -32.59
CA LEU A 6 -5.92 -9.62 -32.42
C LEU A 6 -4.70 -9.49 -31.50
N PHE A 7 -4.67 -10.20 -30.38
CA PHE A 7 -3.53 -10.18 -29.46
C PHE A 7 -2.25 -10.68 -30.11
N VAL A 8 -2.36 -11.74 -30.93
CA VAL A 8 -1.21 -12.29 -31.65
C VAL A 8 -0.73 -11.31 -32.71
N ASP A 9 -1.66 -10.73 -33.49
CA ASP A 9 -1.34 -9.81 -34.58
C ASP A 9 -0.67 -8.51 -34.03
N GLU A 10 -1.07 -8.06 -32.84
CA GLU A 10 -0.47 -6.92 -32.13
C GLU A 10 0.81 -7.26 -31.36
N GLY A 11 1.29 -8.50 -31.43
CA GLY A 11 2.57 -8.92 -30.88
C GLY A 11 2.60 -8.99 -29.34
N ILE A 12 1.51 -9.40 -28.72
CA ILE A 12 1.35 -9.46 -27.25
C ILE A 12 2.50 -10.19 -26.53
N ALA A 13 3.11 -11.19 -27.18
CA ALA A 13 4.22 -11.96 -26.61
C ALA A 13 5.49 -11.13 -26.35
N ASN A 14 5.62 -9.96 -26.99
CA ASN A 14 6.74 -9.04 -26.80
C ASN A 14 6.35 -7.81 -25.96
N THR A 15 5.17 -7.84 -25.33
CA THR A 15 4.65 -6.71 -24.55
C THR A 15 5.14 -6.80 -23.11
N ASP A 16 5.79 -5.74 -22.63
CA ASP A 16 6.27 -5.63 -21.25
C ASP A 16 5.11 -5.51 -20.26
N LEU A 17 4.08 -4.73 -20.63
CA LEU A 17 2.93 -4.47 -19.78
C LEU A 17 1.64 -4.41 -20.60
N PHE A 18 0.69 -5.27 -20.27
CA PHE A 18 -0.67 -5.22 -20.77
C PHE A 18 -1.60 -4.63 -19.70
N VAL A 19 -2.47 -3.68 -20.08
CA VAL A 19 -3.37 -3.00 -19.14
C VAL A 19 -4.80 -3.07 -19.68
N ALA A 20 -5.70 -3.72 -18.93
CA ALA A 20 -7.12 -3.80 -19.25
C ALA A 20 -7.92 -2.83 -18.34
N VAL A 21 -8.54 -1.80 -18.95
CA VAL A 21 -9.18 -0.68 -18.25
C VAL A 21 -10.55 -0.33 -18.86
N SER A 22 -11.28 -1.31 -19.32
CA SER A 22 -12.66 -1.10 -19.76
C SER A 22 -13.59 -0.97 -18.53
N ASN A 23 -14.87 -0.69 -18.80
CA ASN A 23 -15.92 -0.66 -17.76
C ASN A 23 -16.52 -2.03 -17.44
N ASP A 24 -16.02 -3.09 -18.06
CA ASP A 24 -16.47 -4.47 -17.87
C ASP A 24 -15.35 -5.27 -17.18
N ASP A 25 -15.59 -5.66 -15.93
CA ASP A 25 -14.60 -6.35 -15.09
C ASP A 25 -14.26 -7.74 -15.64
N GLU A 26 -15.27 -8.46 -16.16
CA GLU A 26 -15.11 -9.79 -16.72
C GLU A 26 -14.24 -9.74 -17.99
N ASP A 27 -14.50 -8.78 -18.86
CA ASP A 27 -13.68 -8.57 -20.07
C ASP A 27 -12.25 -8.13 -19.71
N ASN A 28 -12.07 -7.30 -18.70
CA ASN A 28 -10.75 -6.90 -18.22
C ASN A 28 -9.95 -8.09 -17.69
N ILE A 29 -10.57 -8.91 -16.85
CA ILE A 29 -9.93 -10.10 -16.25
C ILE A 29 -9.57 -11.10 -17.36
N MET A 30 -10.53 -11.43 -18.24
CA MET A 30 -10.30 -12.41 -19.30
C MET A 30 -9.23 -11.95 -20.29
N SER A 31 -9.20 -10.66 -20.64
CA SER A 31 -8.17 -10.08 -21.49
C SER A 31 -6.78 -10.18 -20.86
N CYS A 32 -6.65 -9.88 -19.57
CA CYS A 32 -5.38 -10.02 -18.85
C CYS A 32 -4.90 -11.47 -18.78
N LEU A 33 -5.80 -12.43 -18.48
CA LEU A 33 -5.48 -13.84 -18.44
C LEU A 33 -5.03 -14.34 -19.82
N LEU A 34 -5.70 -13.91 -20.89
CA LEU A 34 -5.33 -14.24 -22.27
C LEU A 34 -3.97 -13.62 -22.63
N ALA A 35 -3.74 -12.35 -22.33
CA ALA A 35 -2.48 -11.68 -22.57
C ALA A 35 -1.30 -12.41 -21.88
N LYS A 36 -1.47 -12.81 -20.63
CA LYS A 36 -0.47 -13.60 -19.88
C LYS A 36 -0.24 -14.97 -20.51
N LYS A 37 -1.30 -15.66 -20.92
CA LYS A 37 -1.22 -16.95 -21.62
C LYS A 37 -0.45 -16.85 -22.93
N LEU A 38 -0.61 -15.73 -23.64
CA LEU A 38 0.04 -15.48 -24.94
C LEU A 38 1.45 -14.88 -24.80
N GLY A 39 1.94 -14.63 -23.58
CA GLY A 39 3.33 -14.29 -23.33
C GLY A 39 3.60 -12.88 -22.85
N ALA A 40 2.59 -12.06 -22.56
CA ALA A 40 2.81 -10.73 -21.95
C ALA A 40 3.58 -10.85 -20.64
N HIS A 41 4.60 -9.99 -20.43
CA HIS A 41 5.45 -10.01 -19.25
C HIS A 41 4.66 -9.69 -17.98
N ARG A 42 3.84 -8.63 -18.01
CA ARG A 42 2.98 -8.21 -16.91
C ARG A 42 1.58 -7.89 -17.39
N ALA A 43 0.59 -8.12 -16.53
CA ALA A 43 -0.79 -7.73 -16.78
C ALA A 43 -1.39 -7.01 -15.58
N ILE A 44 -2.03 -5.87 -15.85
CA ILE A 44 -2.77 -5.07 -14.86
C ILE A 44 -4.23 -5.03 -15.28
N THR A 45 -5.14 -5.34 -14.37
CA THR A 45 -6.58 -5.28 -14.60
C THR A 45 -7.23 -4.23 -13.70
N LEU A 46 -8.14 -3.43 -14.27
CA LEU A 46 -9.05 -2.59 -13.50
C LEU A 46 -10.27 -3.42 -13.09
N ILE A 47 -10.64 -3.37 -11.81
CA ILE A 47 -11.78 -4.08 -11.23
C ILE A 47 -12.62 -3.10 -10.43
N ASN A 48 -13.88 -2.90 -10.82
CA ASN A 48 -14.83 -2.03 -10.11
C ASN A 48 -15.50 -2.77 -8.94
N ARG A 49 -15.78 -4.08 -9.12
CA ARG A 49 -16.43 -4.92 -8.12
C ARG A 49 -15.40 -5.58 -7.22
N THR A 50 -15.34 -5.16 -5.96
CA THR A 50 -14.36 -5.66 -4.99
C THR A 50 -14.38 -7.18 -4.81
N ASP A 51 -15.54 -7.82 -4.97
CA ASP A 51 -15.67 -9.28 -4.89
C ASP A 51 -14.82 -10.02 -5.95
N TYR A 52 -14.53 -9.36 -7.08
CA TYR A 52 -13.73 -9.95 -8.16
C TYR A 52 -12.22 -9.85 -7.90
N ILE A 53 -11.78 -8.94 -7.04
CA ILE A 53 -10.37 -8.87 -6.62
C ILE A 53 -9.95 -10.19 -6.01
N ASP A 54 -10.83 -10.78 -5.20
CA ASP A 54 -10.63 -12.07 -4.55
C ASP A 54 -10.47 -13.24 -5.54
N LEU A 55 -11.20 -13.20 -6.65
CA LEU A 55 -11.12 -14.23 -7.69
C LEU A 55 -9.83 -14.16 -8.50
N VAL A 56 -9.27 -12.96 -8.63
CA VAL A 56 -8.06 -12.72 -9.42
C VAL A 56 -6.79 -13.01 -8.61
N GLU A 57 -6.88 -12.95 -7.27
CA GLU A 57 -5.74 -13.25 -6.41
C GLU A 57 -5.28 -14.70 -6.59
N GLY A 58 -3.97 -14.89 -6.82
CA GLY A 58 -3.37 -16.21 -7.10
C GLY A 58 -3.49 -16.68 -8.55
N THR A 59 -4.09 -15.87 -9.43
CA THR A 59 -4.02 -16.09 -10.89
C THR A 59 -2.70 -15.57 -11.47
N SER A 60 -2.54 -15.64 -12.79
CA SER A 60 -1.37 -15.09 -13.49
C SER A 60 -1.39 -13.56 -13.66
N ILE A 61 -2.46 -12.88 -13.23
CA ILE A 61 -2.56 -11.42 -13.28
C ILE A 61 -1.65 -10.83 -12.18
N ASP A 62 -0.80 -9.87 -12.55
CA ASP A 62 0.19 -9.33 -11.64
C ASP A 62 -0.40 -8.29 -10.67
N ILE A 63 -1.32 -7.44 -11.17
CA ILE A 63 -1.94 -6.39 -10.36
C ILE A 63 -3.43 -6.28 -10.71
N ALA A 64 -4.28 -6.33 -9.70
CA ALA A 64 -5.68 -5.92 -9.78
C ALA A 64 -5.83 -4.55 -9.10
N PHE A 65 -6.34 -3.57 -9.83
CA PHE A 65 -6.51 -2.19 -9.38
C PHE A 65 -7.99 -1.84 -9.23
N SER A 66 -8.39 -1.35 -8.06
CA SER A 66 -9.74 -0.86 -7.81
C SER A 66 -9.76 0.66 -7.68
N PRO A 67 -10.46 1.38 -8.57
CA PRO A 67 -10.64 2.83 -8.45
C PRO A 67 -11.33 3.23 -7.14
N THR A 68 -12.26 2.42 -6.66
CA THR A 68 -12.98 2.65 -5.40
C THR A 68 -12.03 2.60 -4.21
N GLU A 69 -11.17 1.58 -4.15
CA GLU A 69 -10.18 1.47 -3.06
C GLU A 69 -9.13 2.57 -3.10
N ALA A 70 -8.66 2.94 -4.30
CA ALA A 70 -7.72 4.03 -4.47
C ALA A 70 -8.32 5.36 -4.02
N THR A 71 -9.56 5.65 -4.43
CA THR A 71 -10.28 6.89 -4.04
C THR A 71 -10.55 6.91 -2.54
N LEU A 72 -10.98 5.79 -1.96
CA LEU A 72 -11.22 5.69 -0.52
C LEU A 72 -9.93 5.93 0.28
N SER A 73 -8.83 5.35 -0.15
CA SER A 73 -7.52 5.56 0.49
C SER A 73 -7.09 7.02 0.45
N ASP A 74 -7.29 7.69 -0.69
CA ASP A 74 -6.99 9.12 -0.84
C ASP A 74 -7.90 10.00 0.02
N LEU A 75 -9.20 9.74 0.06
CA LEU A 75 -10.15 10.45 0.92
C LEU A 75 -9.82 10.28 2.40
N LEU A 76 -9.52 9.05 2.83
CA LEU A 76 -9.17 8.78 4.23
C LEU A 76 -7.91 9.53 4.66
N ARG A 77 -6.93 9.69 3.78
CA ARG A 77 -5.74 10.51 4.03
C ARG A 77 -6.10 11.96 4.37
N HIS A 78 -7.11 12.54 3.72
CA HIS A 78 -7.53 13.93 3.95
C HIS A 78 -8.44 14.10 5.17
N ILE A 79 -9.12 13.04 5.61
CA ILE A 79 -10.09 13.09 6.72
C ILE A 79 -9.42 12.73 8.06
N ARG A 80 -8.37 11.90 8.04
CA ARG A 80 -7.64 11.52 9.25
C ARG A 80 -7.02 12.74 9.90
N GLN A 81 -7.34 12.94 11.17
CA GLN A 81 -6.76 14.00 11.98
C GLN A 81 -5.38 13.52 12.47
N GLY A 82 -4.35 14.33 12.23
CA GLY A 82 -3.00 14.04 12.65
C GLY A 82 -2.01 14.08 11.47
N ASP A 83 -0.77 13.82 11.75
CA ASP A 83 0.35 13.90 10.80
C ASP A 83 0.48 12.62 9.94
N VAL A 84 -0.65 12.00 9.58
CA VAL A 84 -0.69 10.82 8.71
C VAL A 84 -0.49 11.23 7.26
N LEU A 85 0.66 10.88 6.71
CA LEU A 85 1.01 11.16 5.30
C LEU A 85 0.33 10.18 4.34
N SER A 86 0.32 8.91 4.70
CA SER A 86 -0.26 7.86 3.86
C SER A 86 -0.79 6.70 4.69
N ALA A 87 -1.74 5.97 4.12
CA ALA A 87 -2.22 4.72 4.71
C ALA A 87 -2.57 3.74 3.60
N HIS A 88 -2.02 2.55 3.68
CA HIS A 88 -2.20 1.49 2.71
C HIS A 88 -2.78 0.26 3.39
N THR A 89 -3.89 -0.24 2.86
CA THR A 89 -4.48 -1.49 3.29
C THR A 89 -3.70 -2.65 2.67
N LEU A 90 -3.24 -3.57 3.49
CA LEU A 90 -2.62 -4.82 3.07
C LEU A 90 -3.63 -5.96 3.17
N ARG A 91 -3.59 -6.87 2.20
CA ARG A 91 -4.38 -8.12 2.22
C ARG A 91 -5.82 -7.93 2.72
N ARG A 92 -6.71 -7.34 1.90
CA ARG A 92 -8.17 -7.30 2.12
C ARG A 92 -8.62 -6.66 3.43
N GLY A 93 -7.92 -5.63 3.88
CA GLY A 93 -8.29 -4.95 5.12
C GLY A 93 -7.93 -5.71 6.39
N GLY A 94 -7.20 -6.82 6.31
CA GLY A 94 -6.70 -7.56 7.47
C GLY A 94 -5.56 -6.86 8.19
N ALA A 95 -4.80 -6.04 7.48
CA ALA A 95 -3.71 -5.24 8.03
C ALA A 95 -3.61 -3.90 7.32
N GLU A 96 -3.06 -2.90 7.98
CA GLU A 96 -2.76 -1.59 7.40
C GLU A 96 -1.31 -1.20 7.67
N VAL A 97 -0.75 -0.42 6.76
CA VAL A 97 0.51 0.29 6.94
C VAL A 97 0.21 1.77 6.92
N MET A 98 0.65 2.48 7.94
CA MET A 98 0.53 3.94 8.00
C MET A 98 1.90 4.58 8.03
N GLU A 99 2.01 5.68 7.32
CA GLU A 99 3.12 6.61 7.40
C GLU A 99 2.69 7.82 8.20
N ILE A 100 3.34 8.06 9.32
CA ILE A 100 2.99 9.12 10.29
C ILE A 100 4.23 9.97 10.52
N VAL A 101 4.08 11.29 10.51
CA VAL A 101 5.16 12.18 10.94
C VAL A 101 5.16 12.31 12.45
N ALA A 102 6.30 12.05 13.07
CA ALA A 102 6.46 12.24 14.50
C ALA A 102 6.69 13.72 14.81
N HIS A 103 5.78 14.35 15.54
CA HIS A 103 5.88 15.74 15.95
C HIS A 103 5.89 15.91 17.46
N GLY A 104 6.64 16.93 17.91
CA GLY A 104 6.66 17.36 19.31
C GLY A 104 8.05 17.38 19.94
N SER A 105 8.10 17.24 21.23
CA SER A 105 9.33 17.21 22.01
C SER A 105 9.35 16.01 22.96
N ALA A 106 10.52 15.59 23.40
CA ALA A 106 10.70 14.47 24.35
C ALA A 106 9.92 14.66 25.67
N LYS A 107 9.48 15.90 25.99
CA LYS A 107 8.68 16.19 27.18
C LYS A 107 7.19 15.91 26.98
N ASN A 108 6.68 16.08 25.75
CA ASN A 108 5.25 16.07 25.46
C ASN A 108 4.83 14.86 24.60
N SER A 109 5.79 14.19 23.94
CA SER A 109 5.54 13.02 23.11
C SER A 109 5.86 11.73 23.85
N LYS A 110 5.10 10.69 23.57
CA LYS A 110 5.38 9.33 24.06
C LYS A 110 6.36 8.58 23.15
N VAL A 111 6.70 9.17 22.00
CA VAL A 111 7.49 8.57 20.92
C VAL A 111 8.84 9.25 20.77
N ILE A 112 8.86 10.60 20.71
CA ILE A 112 10.09 11.39 20.48
C ILE A 112 11.09 11.26 21.62
N GLY A 113 12.37 11.08 21.26
CA GLY A 113 13.49 10.88 22.19
C GLY A 113 13.52 9.48 22.80
N ARG A 114 12.77 8.53 22.23
CA ARG A 114 12.77 7.12 22.65
C ARG A 114 13.24 6.22 21.56
N THR A 115 13.94 5.17 21.93
CA THR A 115 14.24 4.05 21.01
C THR A 115 12.97 3.25 20.75
N VAL A 116 12.88 2.63 19.57
CA VAL A 116 11.66 1.93 19.12
C VAL A 116 11.21 0.85 20.11
N ASP A 117 12.15 0.16 20.73
CA ASP A 117 11.90 -0.88 21.75
C ASP A 117 11.27 -0.36 23.05
N LYS A 118 11.40 0.96 23.34
CA LYS A 118 10.82 1.62 24.51
C LYS A 118 9.50 2.32 24.24
N ILE A 119 9.04 2.34 23.00
CA ILE A 119 7.74 2.89 22.64
C ILE A 119 6.67 1.85 22.95
N ALA A 120 5.71 2.22 23.81
CA ALA A 120 4.59 1.35 24.16
C ALA A 120 3.58 1.29 23.02
N MET A 121 3.85 0.44 22.03
CA MET A 121 2.96 0.24 20.88
C MET A 121 1.70 -0.56 21.29
N PRO A 122 0.51 -0.23 20.72
CA PRO A 122 -0.69 -1.05 20.88
C PRO A 122 -0.46 -2.50 20.44
N GLN A 123 -1.17 -3.44 21.08
CA GLN A 123 -1.04 -4.86 20.75
C GLN A 123 -1.38 -5.13 19.28
N GLY A 124 -0.54 -5.85 18.56
CA GLY A 124 -0.72 -6.14 17.13
C GLY A 124 -0.29 -5.01 16.20
N THR A 125 0.44 -4.01 16.72
CA THR A 125 1.10 -2.98 15.92
C THR A 125 2.61 -3.06 16.05
N ALA A 126 3.33 -2.62 15.02
CA ALA A 126 4.78 -2.58 15.04
C ALA A 126 5.32 -1.44 14.17
N ILE A 127 6.36 -0.77 14.62
CA ILE A 127 7.14 0.13 13.78
C ILE A 127 8.06 -0.72 12.91
N GLY A 128 7.97 -0.56 11.59
CA GLY A 128 8.80 -1.27 10.62
C GLY A 128 10.10 -0.55 10.30
N CYS A 129 9.99 0.72 9.96
CA CYS A 129 11.13 1.58 9.65
C CYS A 129 10.81 3.04 9.91
N ILE A 130 11.85 3.86 9.87
CA ILE A 130 11.77 5.31 10.01
C ILE A 130 12.51 5.93 8.83
N LEU A 131 11.87 6.90 8.18
CA LEU A 131 12.49 7.71 7.15
C LEU A 131 12.88 9.05 7.78
N ARG A 132 14.15 9.40 7.68
CA ARG A 132 14.71 10.63 8.23
C ARG A 132 15.43 11.41 7.14
N THR A 133 15.20 12.71 7.07
CA THR A 133 15.96 13.58 6.17
C THR A 133 17.25 14.03 6.85
N VAL A 134 18.37 13.52 6.36
CA VAL A 134 19.72 13.90 6.82
C VAL A 134 20.40 14.71 5.73
N SER A 135 20.74 15.95 6.01
CA SER A 135 21.41 16.85 5.05
C SER A 135 20.72 16.99 3.69
N GLY A 136 19.37 16.91 3.68
CA GLY A 136 18.56 17.01 2.46
C GLY A 136 18.40 15.70 1.69
N VAL A 137 18.95 14.59 2.19
CA VAL A 137 18.78 13.25 1.63
C VAL A 137 17.89 12.44 2.57
N GLN A 138 16.91 11.73 2.00
CA GLN A 138 16.06 10.85 2.77
C GLN A 138 16.74 9.49 2.97
N GLU A 139 16.93 9.10 4.21
CA GLU A 139 17.52 7.82 4.62
C GLU A 139 16.47 6.96 5.30
N VAL A 140 16.55 5.65 5.09
CA VAL A 140 15.64 4.67 5.70
C VAL A 140 16.41 3.90 6.77
N PHE A 141 15.87 3.90 7.97
CA PHE A 141 16.41 3.16 9.12
C PHE A 141 15.42 2.07 9.53
N MET A 142 15.86 0.84 9.60
CA MET A 142 15.04 -0.23 10.16
C MET A 142 14.80 0.00 11.66
N ALA A 143 13.66 -0.44 12.16
CA ALA A 143 13.24 -0.16 13.55
C ALA A 143 14.28 -0.56 14.60
N ASN A 144 15.08 -1.61 14.35
CA ASN A 144 16.15 -2.09 15.24
C ASN A 144 17.47 -1.29 15.11
N GLU A 145 17.59 -0.40 14.12
CA GLU A 145 18.80 0.39 13.84
C GLU A 145 18.67 1.82 14.34
N VAL A 146 17.46 2.27 14.68
CA VAL A 146 17.17 3.65 15.10
C VAL A 146 17.56 3.84 16.56
N PRO A 147 18.50 4.74 16.87
CA PRO A 147 18.86 5.02 18.26
C PRO A 147 17.69 5.65 19.03
N GLU A 148 17.01 6.61 18.44
CA GLU A 148 15.80 7.24 18.97
C GLU A 148 15.01 7.95 17.88
N VAL A 149 13.70 8.08 18.07
CA VAL A 149 12.80 8.80 17.16
C VAL A 149 12.96 10.31 17.38
N LEU A 150 13.13 11.06 16.30
CA LEU A 150 13.28 12.52 16.33
C LEU A 150 12.05 13.24 15.78
N ASP A 151 11.94 14.52 16.09
CA ASP A 151 10.94 15.42 15.51
C ASP A 151 11.13 15.52 13.99
N GLY A 152 10.06 15.34 13.23
CA GLY A 152 10.06 15.31 11.77
C GLY A 152 10.38 13.96 11.13
N ASP A 153 10.65 12.91 11.92
CA ASP A 153 10.78 11.55 11.39
C ASP A 153 9.45 11.05 10.80
N GLN A 154 9.51 10.42 9.64
CA GLN A 154 8.37 9.69 9.08
C GLN A 154 8.43 8.24 9.55
N VAL A 155 7.46 7.83 10.34
CA VAL A 155 7.41 6.52 10.99
C VAL A 155 6.44 5.61 10.23
N ILE A 156 6.92 4.47 9.76
CA ILE A 156 6.10 3.45 9.11
C ILE A 156 5.62 2.45 10.15
N VAL A 157 4.31 2.43 10.37
CA VAL A 157 3.65 1.58 11.37
C VAL A 157 2.80 0.53 10.69
N PHE A 158 3.05 -0.73 11.05
CA PHE A 158 2.20 -1.86 10.67
C PHE A 158 1.13 -2.10 11.73
N MET A 159 -0.10 -2.33 11.29
CA MET A 159 -1.25 -2.59 12.15
C MET A 159 -1.98 -3.83 11.67
N GLY A 160 -2.18 -4.81 12.56
CA GLY A 160 -2.90 -6.04 12.26
C GLY A 160 -4.42 -5.87 12.16
N ASN A 161 -4.96 -4.72 12.58
CA ASN A 161 -6.40 -4.44 12.55
C ASN A 161 -6.66 -2.94 12.46
N LYS A 162 -7.64 -2.54 11.64
CA LYS A 162 -8.10 -1.13 11.48
C LYS A 162 -8.51 -0.45 12.77
N ARG A 163 -8.96 -1.19 13.78
CA ARG A 163 -9.35 -0.63 15.08
C ARG A 163 -8.18 0.01 15.85
N GLN A 164 -6.96 -0.35 15.53
CA GLN A 164 -5.75 0.13 16.20
C GLN A 164 -5.30 1.52 15.72
N ILE A 165 -5.85 2.01 14.60
CA ILE A 165 -5.50 3.31 14.00
C ILE A 165 -5.65 4.42 15.04
N SER A 166 -6.81 4.52 15.68
CA SER A 166 -7.10 5.58 16.67
C SER A 166 -6.26 5.49 17.95
N GLU A 167 -5.64 4.35 18.23
CA GLU A 167 -4.71 4.17 19.33
C GLU A 167 -3.30 4.60 18.95
N VAL A 168 -2.89 4.31 17.72
CA VAL A 168 -1.59 4.71 17.16
C VAL A 168 -1.52 6.23 16.97
N GLU A 169 -2.60 6.85 16.47
CA GLU A 169 -2.69 8.32 16.29
C GLU A 169 -2.60 9.12 17.62
N LYS A 170 -2.75 8.48 18.78
CA LYS A 170 -2.65 9.10 20.13
C LYS A 170 -1.28 8.95 20.79
N LEU A 171 -0.33 8.32 20.12
CA LEU A 171 1.03 8.16 20.64
C LEU A 171 1.84 9.44 20.50
#